data_45f88536d235a60601800f7985faca18
#
_entry.id   45f88536d235a60601800f7985faca18
#
_cell.length_a   1.000
_cell.length_b   1.000
_cell.length_c   1.000
_cell.angle_alpha   90.00
_cell.angle_beta   90.00
_cell.angle_gamma   90.00
#
_symmetry.space_group_name_H-M   'P 1'
#
loop_
_entity.id
_entity.type
_entity.pdbx_description
1 polymer ?
#
loop_
_entity_poly.entity_id
_entity_poly.type
_entity_poly.pdbx_seq_one_letter_code
_entity_poly.pdbx_strand_id
1 'polypeptide(L)'
;MKELSVYPVIYDQKVAWGDMDAFGHVNNVQYYRYIESSRILYMENVNILTPNIYTVVASSQCKYLKPVFYPDVLKVGVRVEELRKSAFRMAYILWSESQQQIVATGEAVMV
;
A
#
# COMPACT_ATOMS: atom_id res chain seq x y z
N MET A 1 2.21 7.89 14.00
CA MET A 1 3.46 7.38 13.39
C MET A 1 3.99 6.13 14.06
N LYS A 2 3.58 5.90 15.30
CA LYS A 2 3.97 4.68 16.03
C LYS A 2 3.58 3.41 15.27
N GLU A 3 2.42 3.42 14.65
CA GLU A 3 1.89 2.27 13.89
C GLU A 3 2.77 1.92 12.68
N LEU A 4 3.51 2.89 12.16
CA LEU A 4 4.37 2.68 11.01
C LEU A 4 5.75 2.11 11.37
N SER A 5 6.10 2.12 12.65
CA SER A 5 7.46 1.76 13.09
C SER A 5 7.85 0.31 12.82
N VAL A 6 6.86 -0.57 12.64
CA VAL A 6 7.11 -1.99 12.37
C VAL A 6 7.18 -2.31 10.87
N TYR A 7 7.09 -1.29 10.02
CA TYR A 7 7.16 -1.48 8.57
C TYR A 7 8.54 -1.03 8.07
N PRO A 8 9.30 -1.91 7.40
CA PRO A 8 10.66 -1.56 6.95
C PRO A 8 10.70 -0.58 5.80
N VAL A 9 9.62 -0.48 5.02
CA VAL A 9 9.53 0.45 3.90
C VAL A 9 8.26 1.26 4.05
N ILE A 10 8.38 2.58 3.88
CA ILE A 10 7.25 3.50 3.93
C ILE A 10 7.28 4.33 2.66
N TYR A 11 6.19 4.28 1.90
CA TYR A 11 6.01 5.03 0.67
C TYR A 11 5.08 6.21 0.93
N ASP A 12 5.51 7.41 0.52
CA ASP A 12 4.68 8.61 0.64
C ASP A 12 3.87 8.79 -0.62
N GLN A 13 2.57 8.63 -0.51
CA GLN A 13 1.64 8.75 -1.62
C GLN A 13 0.83 10.05 -1.49
N LYS A 14 1.08 11.00 -2.36
CA LYS A 14 0.24 12.19 -2.46
C LYS A 14 -1.10 11.81 -3.06
N VAL A 15 -2.18 12.25 -2.43
CA VAL A 15 -3.53 12.12 -3.00
C VAL A 15 -3.69 13.19 -4.06
N ALA A 16 -4.04 12.78 -5.29
CA ALA A 16 -4.31 13.72 -6.37
C ALA A 16 -5.81 14.06 -6.40
N TRP A 17 -6.13 15.26 -6.82
CA TRP A 17 -7.53 15.67 -6.94
C TRP A 17 -8.33 14.67 -7.81
N GLY A 18 -7.71 14.20 -8.89
CA GLY A 18 -8.35 13.25 -9.81
C GLY A 18 -8.54 11.85 -9.24
N ASP A 19 -8.01 11.55 -8.05
CA ASP A 19 -8.21 10.26 -7.40
C ASP A 19 -9.57 10.16 -6.70
N MET A 20 -10.25 11.30 -6.55
CA MET A 20 -11.56 11.34 -5.88
C MET A 20 -12.68 10.91 -6.81
N ASP A 21 -13.72 10.34 -6.23
CA ASP A 21 -14.92 9.96 -6.96
C ASP A 21 -15.99 11.07 -6.87
N ALA A 22 -17.18 10.77 -7.40
CA ALA A 22 -18.29 11.73 -7.42
C ALA A 22 -18.82 12.08 -6.01
N PHE A 23 -18.46 11.29 -5.00
CA PHE A 23 -18.90 11.52 -3.62
C PHE A 23 -17.90 12.35 -2.81
N GLY A 24 -16.79 12.77 -3.44
CA GLY A 24 -15.84 13.69 -2.82
C GLY A 24 -14.77 13.06 -1.96
N HIS A 25 -14.57 11.75 -2.05
CA HIS A 25 -13.45 11.09 -1.38
C HIS A 25 -12.73 10.15 -2.34
N VAL A 26 -11.55 9.70 -1.93
CA VAL A 26 -10.72 8.85 -2.78
C VAL A 26 -11.47 7.58 -3.16
N ASN A 27 -11.50 7.30 -4.46
CA ASN A 27 -12.14 6.11 -5.01
C ASN A 27 -11.43 4.86 -4.47
N ASN A 28 -12.22 3.86 -4.06
CA ASN A 28 -11.67 2.62 -3.50
C ASN A 28 -10.66 1.92 -4.43
N VAL A 29 -10.80 2.06 -5.73
CA VAL A 29 -9.87 1.49 -6.72
C VAL A 29 -8.47 2.08 -6.56
N GLN A 30 -8.36 3.36 -6.19
CA GLN A 30 -7.07 4.03 -6.04
C GLN A 30 -6.24 3.47 -4.88
N TYR A 31 -6.88 2.93 -3.85
CA TYR A 31 -6.15 2.31 -2.73
C TYR A 31 -5.28 1.16 -3.21
N TYR A 32 -5.76 0.37 -4.17
CA TYR A 32 -4.97 -0.73 -4.76
C TYR A 32 -3.79 -0.19 -5.55
N ARG A 33 -3.93 0.94 -6.22
CA ARG A 33 -2.84 1.59 -6.94
C ARG A 33 -1.79 2.12 -5.96
N TYR A 34 -2.21 2.71 -4.87
CA TYR A 34 -1.30 3.20 -3.83
C TYR A 34 -0.50 2.05 -3.23
N ILE A 35 -1.17 0.94 -2.96
CA ILE A 35 -0.54 -0.28 -2.45
C ILE A 35 0.45 -0.82 -3.47
N GLU A 36 0.09 -0.86 -4.73
CA GLU A 36 0.97 -1.32 -5.81
C GLU A 36 2.25 -0.48 -5.87
N SER A 37 2.12 0.84 -5.81
CA SER A 37 3.28 1.73 -5.84
C SER A 37 4.21 1.48 -4.66
N SER A 38 3.65 1.24 -3.48
CA SER A 38 4.43 0.93 -2.28
C SER A 38 5.15 -0.42 -2.40
N ARG A 39 4.51 -1.39 -3.04
CA ARG A 39 5.10 -2.71 -3.29
C ARG A 39 6.31 -2.60 -4.23
N ILE A 40 6.18 -1.78 -5.27
CA ILE A 40 7.29 -1.56 -6.21
C ILE A 40 8.48 -0.96 -5.48
N LEU A 41 8.26 0.03 -4.62
CA LEU A 41 9.33 0.62 -3.81
C LEU A 41 9.99 -0.42 -2.91
N TYR A 42 9.19 -1.28 -2.27
CA TYR A 42 9.71 -2.36 -1.44
C TYR A 42 10.62 -3.29 -2.24
N MET A 43 10.16 -3.70 -3.41
CA MET A 43 10.91 -4.62 -4.29
C MET A 43 12.21 -4.00 -4.77
N GLU A 44 12.22 -2.70 -5.07
CA GLU A 44 13.43 -1.98 -5.43
C GLU A 44 14.42 -1.98 -4.27
N ASN A 45 13.94 -1.73 -3.06
CA ASN A 45 14.79 -1.64 -1.88
C ASN A 45 15.45 -2.98 -1.51
N VAL A 46 14.80 -4.09 -1.83
CA VAL A 46 15.36 -5.42 -1.55
C VAL A 46 15.98 -6.08 -2.79
N ASN A 47 16.12 -5.32 -3.88
CA ASN A 47 16.75 -5.77 -5.13
C ASN A 47 16.08 -7.00 -5.75
N ILE A 48 14.76 -7.11 -5.66
CA ILE A 48 14.01 -8.20 -6.28
C ILE A 48 13.69 -7.92 -7.73
N LEU A 49 13.62 -6.64 -8.13
CA LEU A 49 13.31 -6.26 -9.50
C LEU A 49 14.51 -6.48 -10.40
N THR A 50 14.67 -7.69 -10.88
CA THR A 50 15.70 -8.06 -11.85
C THR A 50 15.03 -8.61 -13.10
N PRO A 51 15.75 -8.62 -14.27
CA PRO A 51 15.16 -9.14 -15.51
C PRO A 51 14.70 -10.60 -15.44
N ASN A 52 15.20 -11.35 -14.47
CA ASN A 52 14.97 -12.79 -14.39
C ASN A 52 13.99 -13.20 -13.29
N ILE A 53 13.45 -12.22 -12.54
CA ILE A 53 12.51 -12.51 -11.45
C ILE A 53 11.19 -11.82 -11.76
N TYR A 54 10.13 -12.61 -11.81
CA TYR A 54 8.79 -12.14 -12.07
C TYR A 54 7.91 -12.46 -10.88
N THR A 55 7.13 -11.49 -10.42
CA THR A 55 6.12 -11.71 -9.40
C THR A 55 4.76 -11.32 -9.96
N VAL A 56 3.75 -12.08 -9.59
CA VAL A 56 2.37 -11.85 -10.02
C VAL A 56 1.49 -11.82 -8.78
N VAL A 57 0.53 -10.90 -8.75
CA VAL A 57 -0.45 -10.85 -7.67
C VAL A 57 -1.41 -12.01 -7.85
N ALA A 58 -1.43 -12.93 -6.88
CA ALA A 58 -2.36 -14.05 -6.88
C ALA A 58 -3.68 -13.65 -6.21
N SER A 59 -3.62 -12.84 -5.15
CA SER A 59 -4.80 -12.30 -4.51
C SER A 59 -4.44 -10.99 -3.83
N SER A 60 -5.45 -10.13 -3.65
CA SER A 60 -5.26 -8.83 -3.03
C SER A 60 -6.55 -8.42 -2.34
N GLN A 61 -6.43 -7.81 -1.17
CA GLN A 61 -7.59 -7.27 -0.47
C GLN A 61 -7.23 -5.99 0.26
N CYS A 62 -8.22 -5.17 0.48
CA CYS A 62 -8.07 -3.90 1.16
C CYS A 62 -9.27 -3.68 2.07
N LYS A 63 -9.00 -3.27 3.30
CA LYS A 63 -10.03 -2.94 4.26
C LYS A 63 -10.03 -1.43 4.46
N TYR A 64 -11.17 -0.80 4.23
CA TYR A 64 -11.33 0.65 4.32
C TYR A 64 -11.86 1.01 5.70
N LEU A 65 -11.10 1.79 6.44
CA LEU A 65 -11.44 2.16 7.82
C LEU A 65 -12.01 3.56 7.93
N LYS A 66 -11.45 4.49 7.14
CA LYS A 66 -11.87 5.90 7.12
C LYS A 66 -11.77 6.43 5.71
N PRO A 67 -12.68 7.31 5.27
CA PRO A 67 -12.56 7.92 3.96
C PRO A 67 -11.33 8.85 3.88
N VAL A 68 -10.75 8.95 2.72
CA VAL A 68 -9.61 9.82 2.44
C VAL A 68 -10.06 10.92 1.49
N PHE A 69 -9.59 12.14 1.75
CA PHE A 69 -9.96 13.32 0.98
C PHE A 69 -8.72 14.00 0.44
N TYR A 70 -8.87 14.71 -0.65
CA TYR A 70 -7.83 15.59 -1.16
C TYR A 70 -7.96 16.96 -0.47
N PRO A 71 -6.87 17.63 -0.07
CA PRO A 71 -5.49 17.16 -0.17
C PRO A 71 -5.07 16.31 1.03
N ASP A 72 -4.19 15.35 0.78
CA ASP A 72 -3.62 14.52 1.84
C ASP A 72 -2.33 13.85 1.32
N VAL A 73 -1.53 13.38 2.24
CA VAL A 73 -0.42 12.48 1.96
C VAL A 73 -0.64 11.24 2.79
N LEU A 74 -0.64 10.09 2.13
CA LEU A 74 -0.77 8.81 2.80
C LEU A 74 0.61 8.19 2.94
N LYS A 75 0.96 7.78 4.14
CA LYS A 75 2.16 6.99 4.37
C LYS A 75 1.77 5.54 4.32
N VAL A 76 2.29 4.84 3.31
CA VAL A 76 1.97 3.43 3.07
C VAL A 76 3.12 2.58 3.56
N GLY A 77 2.91 1.91 4.68
CA GLY A 77 3.88 0.97 5.22
C GLY A 77 3.74 -0.39 4.54
N VAL A 78 4.86 -1.02 4.23
CA VAL A 78 4.91 -2.29 3.50
C VAL A 78 5.85 -3.25 4.22
N ARG A 79 5.43 -4.50 4.38
CA ARG A 79 6.30 -5.55 4.89
C ARG A 79 5.86 -6.91 4.36
N VAL A 80 6.82 -7.86 4.34
CA VAL A 80 6.51 -9.26 4.08
C VAL A 80 6.19 -9.91 5.43
N GLU A 81 5.05 -10.58 5.52
CA GLU A 81 4.65 -11.26 6.76
C GLU A 81 4.88 -12.76 6.71
N GLU A 82 4.81 -13.35 5.52
CA GLU A 82 4.93 -14.80 5.41
C GLU A 82 5.67 -15.14 4.14
N LEU A 83 6.71 -15.96 4.29
CA LEU A 83 7.48 -16.50 3.16
C LEU A 83 7.16 -17.97 3.02
N ARG A 84 6.80 -18.37 1.81
CA ARG A 84 6.56 -19.77 1.45
C ARG A 84 7.49 -20.14 0.31
N LYS A 85 7.51 -21.42 -0.05
CA LYS A 85 8.42 -21.93 -1.08
C LYS A 85 8.28 -21.22 -2.43
N SER A 86 7.06 -20.92 -2.85
CA SER A 86 6.81 -20.31 -4.16
C SER A 86 5.87 -19.12 -4.08
N ALA A 87 5.68 -18.56 -2.88
CA ALA A 87 4.76 -17.44 -2.68
C ALA A 87 5.17 -16.68 -1.42
N PHE A 88 4.73 -15.43 -1.33
CA PHE A 88 4.88 -14.64 -0.11
C PHE A 88 3.68 -13.71 0.07
N ARG A 89 3.37 -13.40 1.31
CA ARG A 89 2.28 -12.49 1.65
C ARG A 89 2.85 -11.18 2.15
N MET A 90 2.36 -10.10 1.57
CA MET A 90 2.73 -8.75 1.96
C MET A 90 1.58 -8.10 2.70
N ALA A 91 1.92 -7.31 3.71
CA ALA A 91 0.95 -6.54 4.48
C ALA A 91 1.21 -5.05 4.30
N TYR A 92 0.14 -4.29 4.25
CA TYR A 92 0.17 -2.85 4.02
C TYR A 92 -0.68 -2.13 5.05
N ILE A 93 -0.22 -0.95 5.43
CA ILE A 93 -0.98 -0.05 6.26
C ILE A 93 -0.96 1.32 5.59
N LEU A 94 -2.10 2.00 5.52
CA LEU A 94 -2.20 3.34 4.97
C LEU A 94 -2.55 4.30 6.10
N TRP A 95 -1.66 5.25 6.35
CA TRP A 95 -1.79 6.22 7.44
C TRP A 95 -1.92 7.62 6.83
N SER A 96 -2.95 8.35 7.24
CA SER A 96 -3.24 9.68 6.71
C SER A 96 -2.53 10.75 7.53
N GLU A 97 -1.72 11.58 6.89
CA GLU A 97 -1.11 12.72 7.55
C GLU A 97 -2.16 13.74 7.99
N SER A 98 -3.14 13.98 7.14
CA SER A 98 -4.20 14.94 7.41
C SER A 98 -5.04 14.54 8.62
N GLN A 99 -5.37 13.26 8.74
CA GLN A 99 -6.24 12.74 9.80
C GLN A 99 -5.46 12.19 11.00
N GLN A 100 -4.15 12.00 10.86
CA GLN A 100 -3.27 11.46 11.91
C GLN A 100 -3.76 10.11 12.43
N GLN A 101 -4.18 9.23 11.51
CA GLN A 101 -4.69 7.90 11.86
C GLN A 101 -4.60 6.95 10.68
N ILE A 102 -4.71 5.66 10.97
CA ILE A 102 -4.80 4.61 9.95
C ILE A 102 -6.14 4.74 9.25
N VAL A 103 -6.12 4.79 7.92
CA VAL A 103 -7.33 4.92 7.10
C VAL A 103 -7.66 3.64 6.33
N ALA A 104 -6.68 2.77 6.12
CA ALA A 104 -6.90 1.50 5.42
C ALA A 104 -5.79 0.52 5.77
N THR A 105 -6.10 -0.77 5.59
CA THR A 105 -5.10 -1.83 5.65
C THR A 105 -5.29 -2.71 4.43
N GLY A 106 -4.25 -3.43 4.05
CA GLY A 106 -4.34 -4.32 2.90
C GLY A 106 -3.37 -5.47 3.01
N GLU A 107 -3.57 -6.46 2.15
CA GLU A 107 -2.61 -7.54 1.99
C GLU A 107 -2.68 -8.08 0.57
N ALA A 108 -1.58 -8.69 0.14
CA ALA A 108 -1.50 -9.31 -1.18
C ALA A 108 -0.66 -10.57 -1.07
N VAL A 109 -1.09 -11.60 -1.81
CA VAL A 109 -0.29 -12.81 -1.98
C VAL A 109 0.38 -12.71 -3.34
N MET A 110 1.71 -12.80 -3.32
CA MET A 110 2.54 -12.72 -4.51
C MET A 110 3.09 -14.09 -4.85
N VAL A 111 3.11 -14.40 -6.12
CA VAL A 111 3.59 -15.70 -6.61
C VAL A 111 4.77 -15.54 -7.56
#